data_fc538fb1308708ad58ac2b921f770beb
#
_entry.id   fc538fb1308708ad58ac2b921f770beb
#
_cell.length_a   1.000
_cell.length_b   1.000
_cell.length_c   1.000
_cell.angle_alpha   90.00
_cell.angle_beta   90.00
_cell.angle_gamma   90.00
#
_symmetry.space_group_name_H-M   'P 1'
#
loop_
_entity.id
_entity.type
_entity.pdbx_description
1 polymer ?
#
loop_
_entity_poly.entity_id
_entity_poly.type
_entity_poly.pdbx_seq_one_letter_code
_entity_poly.pdbx_strand_id
1 'polypeptide(L)'
;MISLARSCGLRDRFMKIRYAAKTDVGMKRTHNEDYFSLIEDEQLFLVADGMGGHASGEVASKMAAETIGEFYQRTREDEDATWPYKMDRSLSYIENRLVCGIKLANLRIFETSNRDLRYKGMGTTIVSTLVSGDKIYVGHVGDSRVYRVREGGISQLTRDHSLLEDYKEAKPDMTEEEERNFPHKNV
;
A
#
# COMPACT_ATOMS: atom_id res chain seq x y z
N MET A 1 -19.09 42.83 25.14
CA MET A 1 -18.83 41.65 25.97
C MET A 1 -19.47 40.45 25.28
N ILE A 2 -18.72 39.74 24.46
CA ILE A 2 -19.21 38.62 23.66
C ILE A 2 -18.83 37.33 24.44
N SER A 3 -19.85 36.64 24.95
CA SER A 3 -19.69 35.36 25.64
C SER A 3 -19.59 34.26 24.59
N LEU A 4 -18.41 33.63 24.49
CA LEU A 4 -18.20 32.41 23.73
C LEU A 4 -18.66 31.21 24.57
N ALA A 5 -19.79 30.64 24.23
CA ALA A 5 -20.23 29.35 24.73
C ALA A 5 -19.27 28.28 24.16
N ARG A 6 -18.46 27.68 25.00
CA ARG A 6 -17.70 26.45 24.67
C ARG A 6 -18.69 25.33 24.48
N SER A 7 -18.83 24.85 23.26
CA SER A 7 -19.51 23.60 22.96
C SER A 7 -18.77 22.47 23.66
N CYS A 8 -19.49 21.76 24.50
CA CYS A 8 -19.04 20.54 25.16
C CYS A 8 -18.67 19.52 24.09
N GLY A 9 -17.38 19.14 24.04
CA GLY A 9 -16.88 18.21 23.07
C GLY A 9 -17.58 16.86 23.16
N LEU A 10 -18.14 16.45 22.05
CA LEU A 10 -18.36 15.04 21.78
C LEU A 10 -17.01 14.34 21.96
N ARG A 11 -16.93 13.45 22.94
CA ARG A 11 -15.78 12.55 23.08
C ARG A 11 -15.76 11.69 21.82
N ASP A 12 -14.89 12.04 20.88
CA ASP A 12 -14.51 11.17 19.80
C ASP A 12 -14.14 9.83 20.44
N ARG A 13 -14.96 8.81 20.18
CA ARG A 13 -14.58 7.43 20.47
C ARG A 13 -13.49 7.05 19.49
N PHE A 14 -12.26 7.48 19.78
CA PHE A 14 -11.10 7.00 19.03
C PHE A 14 -11.05 5.48 19.17
N MET A 15 -11.21 4.80 18.07
CA MET A 15 -11.05 3.36 18.02
C MET A 15 -9.59 3.03 18.39
N LYS A 16 -9.40 2.23 19.43
CA LYS A 16 -8.06 1.79 19.82
C LYS A 16 -7.60 0.71 18.84
N ILE A 17 -6.63 1.05 18.00
CA ILE A 17 -6.01 0.13 17.08
C ILE A 17 -4.86 -0.57 17.80
N ARG A 18 -4.74 -1.88 17.59
CA ARG A 18 -3.55 -2.66 17.91
C ARG A 18 -2.96 -3.17 16.62
N TYR A 19 -1.68 -3.05 16.47
CA TYR A 19 -0.95 -3.48 15.29
C TYR A 19 0.33 -4.20 15.71
N ALA A 20 0.81 -5.07 14.83
CA ALA A 20 2.10 -5.73 14.91
C ALA A 20 2.57 -6.01 13.49
N ALA A 21 3.87 -6.00 13.28
CA ALA A 21 4.48 -6.37 12.02
C ALA A 21 5.69 -7.26 12.26
N LYS A 22 5.96 -8.13 11.31
CA LYS A 22 7.13 -9.00 11.31
C LYS A 22 7.55 -9.25 9.86
N THR A 23 8.84 -9.25 9.60
CA THR A 23 9.44 -9.73 8.38
C THR A 23 10.54 -10.74 8.71
N ASP A 24 10.85 -11.63 7.79
CA ASP A 24 11.86 -12.66 7.95
C ASP A 24 12.42 -13.04 6.59
N VAL A 25 13.74 -13.18 6.48
CA VAL A 25 14.41 -13.54 5.22
C VAL A 25 14.06 -14.95 4.74
N GLY A 26 13.55 -15.77 5.64
CA GLY A 26 13.27 -17.18 5.37
C GLY A 26 14.55 -18.03 5.26
N MET A 27 14.36 -19.28 4.81
CA MET A 27 15.45 -20.29 4.81
C MET A 27 16.20 -20.40 3.48
N LYS A 28 15.74 -19.76 2.43
CA LYS A 28 16.29 -19.94 1.08
C LYS A 28 17.00 -18.70 0.53
N ARG A 29 16.64 -17.52 1.00
CA ARG A 29 17.22 -16.24 0.55
C ARG A 29 18.31 -15.77 1.50
N THR A 30 19.26 -14.99 1.01
CA THR A 30 20.35 -14.39 1.80
C THR A 30 20.02 -12.94 2.20
N HIS A 31 19.10 -12.32 1.50
CA HIS A 31 18.66 -10.95 1.74
C HIS A 31 17.14 -10.91 1.85
N ASN A 32 16.65 -10.04 2.72
CA ASN A 32 15.24 -9.76 2.85
C ASN A 32 14.91 -8.53 1.99
N GLU A 33 14.06 -8.72 1.00
CA GLU A 33 13.63 -7.66 0.10
C GLU A 33 12.29 -7.06 0.50
N ASP A 34 11.66 -7.59 1.57
CA ASP A 34 10.43 -7.05 2.13
C ASP A 34 10.71 -5.85 3.03
N TYR A 35 9.79 -4.91 3.01
CA TYR A 35 9.78 -3.77 3.92
C TYR A 35 8.37 -3.48 4.43
N PHE A 36 8.25 -3.07 5.68
CA PHE A 36 7.00 -2.59 6.23
C PHE A 36 7.17 -1.24 6.92
N SER A 37 6.10 -0.46 6.99
CA SER A 37 6.06 0.79 7.72
C SER A 37 4.76 0.94 8.49
N LEU A 38 4.87 1.37 9.73
CA LEU A 38 3.76 1.60 10.65
C LEU A 38 3.73 3.09 10.98
N ILE A 39 2.88 3.85 10.31
CA ILE A 39 2.75 5.30 10.48
C ILE A 39 1.57 5.55 11.42
N GLU A 40 1.85 5.47 12.72
CA GLU A 40 0.83 5.45 13.78
C GLU A 40 -0.03 6.69 13.80
N ASP A 41 0.58 7.87 13.69
CA ASP A 41 -0.12 9.16 13.71
C ASP A 41 -1.12 9.32 12.56
N GLU A 42 -0.88 8.62 11.45
CA GLU A 42 -1.75 8.60 10.28
C GLU A 42 -2.65 7.36 10.24
N GLN A 43 -2.46 6.42 11.17
CA GLN A 43 -3.11 5.10 11.15
C GLN A 43 -2.96 4.39 9.79
N LEU A 44 -1.79 4.54 9.19
CA LEU A 44 -1.41 3.99 7.89
C LEU A 44 -0.36 2.90 8.07
N PHE A 45 -0.64 1.72 7.55
CA PHE A 45 0.20 0.53 7.65
C PHE A 45 0.51 0.03 6.25
N LEU A 46 1.79 -0.21 5.97
CA LEU A 46 2.31 -0.54 4.64
C LEU A 46 3.14 -1.81 4.71
N VAL A 47 2.99 -2.65 3.69
CA VAL A 47 3.91 -3.77 3.40
C VAL A 47 4.28 -3.70 1.93
N ALA A 48 5.55 -3.91 1.63
CA ALA A 48 6.12 -3.90 0.30
C ALA A 48 7.03 -5.11 0.12
N ASP A 49 6.83 -5.88 -0.93
CA ASP A 49 7.66 -7.03 -1.33
C ASP A 49 8.49 -6.59 -2.55
N GLY A 50 9.78 -6.44 -2.32
CA GLY A 50 10.71 -5.95 -3.33
C GLY A 50 11.13 -7.02 -4.32
N MET A 51 11.28 -6.66 -5.57
CA MET A 51 11.80 -7.49 -6.63
C MET A 51 12.94 -6.81 -7.37
N GLY A 52 13.96 -7.59 -7.73
CA GLY A 52 15.12 -7.13 -8.48
C GLY A 52 16.35 -7.96 -8.16
N GLY A 53 17.29 -8.07 -9.07
CA GLY A 53 18.57 -8.77 -8.80
C GLY A 53 19.46 -7.98 -7.83
N HIS A 54 20.29 -8.68 -7.03
CA HIS A 54 21.37 -8.09 -6.25
C HIS A 54 20.96 -6.96 -5.27
N ALA A 55 20.03 -7.22 -4.35
CA ALA A 55 19.57 -6.29 -3.32
C ALA A 55 18.82 -5.03 -3.83
N SER A 56 18.46 -4.99 -5.11
CA SER A 56 17.68 -3.86 -5.65
C SER A 56 16.24 -3.88 -5.18
N GLY A 57 15.67 -5.05 -4.88
CA GLY A 57 14.33 -5.22 -4.32
C GLY A 57 14.20 -4.58 -2.93
N GLU A 58 15.20 -4.76 -2.05
CA GLU A 58 15.28 -4.11 -0.74
C GLU A 58 15.24 -2.57 -0.85
N VAL A 59 15.96 -2.03 -1.85
CA VAL A 59 15.96 -0.58 -2.09
C VAL A 59 14.59 -0.11 -2.57
N ALA A 60 13.95 -0.85 -3.46
CA ALA A 60 12.64 -0.49 -4.01
C ALA A 60 11.54 -0.53 -2.94
N SER A 61 11.46 -1.60 -2.14
CA SER A 61 10.45 -1.76 -1.09
C SER A 61 10.58 -0.70 -0.01
N LYS A 62 11.82 -0.44 0.44
CA LYS A 62 12.12 0.63 1.40
C LYS A 62 11.77 2.01 0.83
N MET A 63 12.19 2.31 -0.40
CA MET A 63 11.90 3.59 -1.06
C MET A 63 10.40 3.83 -1.21
N ALA A 64 9.62 2.79 -1.53
CA ALA A 64 8.16 2.90 -1.61
C ALA A 64 7.56 3.33 -0.28
N ALA A 65 7.88 2.61 0.79
CA ALA A 65 7.32 2.87 2.12
C ALA A 65 7.75 4.24 2.67
N GLU A 66 9.03 4.59 2.54
CA GLU A 66 9.55 5.90 2.96
C GLU A 66 8.92 7.05 2.18
N THR A 67 8.77 6.92 0.86
CA THR A 67 8.14 7.96 0.02
C THR A 67 6.68 8.22 0.42
N ILE A 68 5.92 7.15 0.66
CA ILE A 68 4.53 7.29 1.10
C ILE A 68 4.49 7.94 2.49
N GLY A 69 5.37 7.51 3.41
CA GLY A 69 5.46 8.09 4.76
C GLY A 69 5.79 9.58 4.74
N GLU A 70 6.80 9.99 3.97
CA GLU A 70 7.18 11.41 3.80
C GLU A 70 6.04 12.25 3.22
N PHE A 71 5.33 11.71 2.22
CA PHE A 71 4.17 12.40 1.63
C PHE A 71 3.06 12.61 2.66
N TYR A 72 2.77 11.59 3.47
CA TYR A 72 1.76 11.68 4.52
C TYR A 72 2.17 12.67 5.62
N GLN A 73 3.41 12.62 6.08
CA GLN A 73 3.92 13.58 7.06
C GLN A 73 3.81 15.00 6.53
N ARG A 74 4.32 15.27 5.33
CA ARG A 74 4.31 16.60 4.72
C ARG A 74 2.89 17.16 4.54
N THR A 75 1.95 16.35 4.08
CA THR A 75 0.56 16.78 3.85
C THR A 75 -0.27 16.86 5.13
N ARG A 76 0.24 16.39 6.27
CA ARG A 76 -0.31 16.63 7.60
C ARG A 76 0.14 17.96 8.17
N GLU A 77 1.42 18.28 8.02
CA GLU A 77 2.05 19.47 8.57
C GLU A 77 1.68 20.75 7.80
N ASP A 78 1.37 20.62 6.53
CA ASP A 78 1.02 21.74 5.64
C ASP A 78 -0.25 21.40 4.84
N GLU A 79 -1.38 21.96 5.26
CA GLU A 79 -2.68 21.78 4.58
C GLU A 79 -2.70 22.39 3.17
N ASP A 80 -1.84 23.39 2.91
CA ASP A 80 -1.69 24.04 1.60
C ASP A 80 -0.64 23.34 0.72
N ALA A 81 -0.05 22.22 1.18
CA ALA A 81 0.95 21.51 0.42
C ALA A 81 0.43 21.11 -0.96
N THR A 82 1.16 21.52 -1.99
CA THR A 82 0.83 21.15 -3.38
C THR A 82 1.09 19.66 -3.60
N TRP A 83 0.07 18.95 -4.05
CA TRP A 83 0.19 17.56 -4.39
C TRP A 83 0.78 17.37 -5.79
N PRO A 84 1.62 16.34 -6.00
CA PRO A 84 2.28 16.10 -7.29
C PRO A 84 1.31 15.64 -8.39
N TYR A 85 0.11 15.17 -8.02
CA TYR A 85 -0.92 14.71 -8.93
C TYR A 85 -2.24 15.42 -8.68
N LYS A 86 -3.01 15.65 -9.76
CA LYS A 86 -4.37 16.19 -9.65
C LYS A 86 -5.26 15.21 -8.90
N MET A 87 -6.10 15.75 -8.04
CA MET A 87 -7.12 14.98 -7.35
C MET A 87 -8.18 14.49 -8.34
N ASP A 88 -8.57 13.24 -8.20
CA ASP A 88 -9.73 12.67 -8.88
C ASP A 88 -10.99 13.07 -8.12
N ARG A 89 -11.92 13.75 -8.79
CA ARG A 89 -13.16 14.23 -8.19
C ARG A 89 -14.15 13.12 -7.82
N SER A 90 -13.97 11.92 -8.34
CA SER A 90 -14.77 10.74 -8.00
C SER A 90 -14.35 10.08 -6.70
N LEU A 91 -13.15 10.38 -6.20
CA LEU A 91 -12.55 9.85 -4.99
C LEU A 91 -12.63 10.85 -3.84
N SER A 92 -12.78 10.35 -2.63
CA SER A 92 -12.66 11.17 -1.41
C SER A 92 -11.23 11.72 -1.25
N TYR A 93 -11.06 12.71 -0.36
CA TYR A 93 -9.75 13.24 -0.02
C TYR A 93 -8.78 12.13 0.45
N ILE A 94 -9.26 11.23 1.29
CA ILE A 94 -8.47 10.11 1.85
C ILE A 94 -8.00 9.16 0.76
N GLU A 95 -8.90 8.80 -0.16
CA GLU A 95 -8.58 7.93 -1.29
C GLU A 95 -7.57 8.59 -2.24
N ASN A 96 -7.79 9.87 -2.56
CA ASN A 96 -6.84 10.63 -3.37
C ASN A 96 -5.46 10.70 -2.73
N ARG A 97 -5.38 10.92 -1.40
CA ARG A 97 -4.12 10.98 -0.67
C ARG A 97 -3.37 9.64 -0.74
N LEU A 98 -4.09 8.53 -0.59
CA LEU A 98 -3.51 7.19 -0.70
C LEU A 98 -3.00 6.90 -2.11
N VAL A 99 -3.82 7.17 -3.12
CA VAL A 99 -3.44 6.99 -4.54
C VAL A 99 -2.25 7.88 -4.91
N CYS A 100 -2.24 9.13 -4.45
CA CYS A 100 -1.14 10.07 -4.71
C CYS A 100 0.18 9.57 -4.11
N GLY A 101 0.16 9.09 -2.86
CA GLY A 101 1.34 8.52 -2.21
C GLY A 101 1.92 7.32 -2.96
N ILE A 102 1.06 6.40 -3.41
CA ILE A 102 1.48 5.23 -4.19
C ILE A 102 2.06 5.65 -5.55
N LYS A 103 1.41 6.58 -6.25
CA LYS A 103 1.92 7.10 -7.53
C LYS A 103 3.26 7.81 -7.38
N LEU A 104 3.45 8.55 -6.31
CA LEU A 104 4.71 9.24 -6.03
C LEU A 104 5.84 8.23 -5.74
N ALA A 105 5.55 7.19 -4.99
CA ALA A 105 6.49 6.09 -4.75
C ALA A 105 6.91 5.41 -6.05
N ASN A 106 5.94 5.08 -6.92
CA ASN A 106 6.21 4.49 -8.22
C ASN A 106 7.09 5.41 -9.09
N LEU A 107 6.83 6.71 -9.10
CA LEU A 107 7.64 7.67 -9.85
C LEU A 107 9.10 7.69 -9.36
N ARG A 108 9.31 7.75 -8.04
CA ARG A 108 10.67 7.76 -7.46
C ARG A 108 11.45 6.48 -7.78
N ILE A 109 10.80 5.32 -7.66
CA ILE A 109 11.42 4.03 -8.00
C ILE A 109 11.79 4.00 -9.48
N PHE A 110 10.88 4.38 -10.36
CA PHE A 110 11.10 4.42 -11.80
C PHE A 110 12.24 5.36 -12.19
N GLU A 111 12.27 6.57 -11.64
CA GLU A 111 13.34 7.53 -11.91
C GLU A 111 14.70 7.03 -11.41
N THR A 112 14.76 6.44 -10.21
CA THR A 112 15.98 5.90 -9.64
C THR A 112 16.50 4.72 -10.45
N SER A 113 15.62 3.81 -10.85
CA SER A 113 15.94 2.66 -11.71
C SER A 113 16.51 3.08 -13.08
N ASN A 114 16.06 4.21 -13.62
CA ASN A 114 16.55 4.72 -14.90
C ASN A 114 17.85 5.54 -14.79
N ARG A 115 18.10 6.16 -13.64
CA ARG A 115 19.29 6.99 -13.42
C ARG A 115 20.53 6.19 -13.02
N ASP A 116 20.34 5.07 -12.35
CA ASP A 116 21.42 4.27 -11.79
C ASP A 116 21.32 2.81 -12.24
N LEU A 117 22.28 2.37 -13.04
CA LEU A 117 22.32 1.00 -13.59
C LEU A 117 22.35 -0.08 -12.51
N ARG A 118 22.82 0.23 -11.30
CA ARG A 118 22.80 -0.70 -10.16
C ARG A 118 21.36 -1.09 -9.75
N TYR A 119 20.42 -0.21 -10.00
CA TYR A 119 19.00 -0.39 -9.65
C TYR A 119 18.11 -0.66 -10.86
N LYS A 120 18.72 -0.98 -12.02
CA LYS A 120 17.96 -1.25 -13.24
C LYS A 120 17.02 -2.42 -13.05
N GLY A 121 15.73 -2.18 -13.30
CA GLY A 121 14.69 -3.21 -13.19
C GLY A 121 14.23 -3.50 -11.75
N MET A 122 14.64 -2.67 -10.77
CA MET A 122 14.07 -2.77 -9.44
C MET A 122 12.59 -2.42 -9.44
N GLY A 123 11.84 -3.08 -8.60
CA GLY A 123 10.42 -2.83 -8.39
C GLY A 123 9.99 -3.34 -7.02
N THR A 124 8.77 -3.07 -6.68
CA THR A 124 8.16 -3.60 -5.46
C THR A 124 6.64 -3.65 -5.61
N THR A 125 6.03 -4.61 -4.95
CA THR A 125 4.62 -4.52 -4.63
C THR A 125 4.40 -3.45 -3.56
N ILE A 126 3.17 -3.05 -3.37
CA ILE A 126 2.74 -2.28 -2.19
C ILE A 126 1.35 -2.72 -1.81
N VAL A 127 1.13 -2.94 -0.55
CA VAL A 127 -0.19 -3.06 0.05
C VAL A 127 -0.26 -2.17 1.27
N SER A 128 -1.35 -1.42 1.37
CA SER A 128 -1.54 -0.43 2.41
C SER A 128 -2.93 -0.51 3.00
N THR A 129 -3.03 -0.28 4.30
CA THR A 129 -4.30 -0.10 5.00
C THR A 129 -4.26 1.21 5.77
N LEU A 130 -5.24 2.05 5.55
CA LEU A 130 -5.44 3.33 6.24
C LEU A 130 -6.75 3.26 7.02
N VAL A 131 -6.71 3.50 8.32
CA VAL A 131 -7.89 3.55 9.16
C VAL A 131 -8.31 5.00 9.35
N SER A 132 -9.57 5.31 9.05
CA SER A 132 -10.11 6.64 9.28
C SER A 132 -11.57 6.55 9.72
N GLY A 133 -11.85 7.00 10.94
CA GLY A 133 -13.16 6.85 11.56
C GLY A 133 -13.53 5.38 11.74
N ASP A 134 -14.62 4.97 11.14
CA ASP A 134 -15.16 3.59 11.16
C ASP A 134 -14.80 2.78 9.89
N LYS A 135 -13.95 3.33 9.01
CA LYS A 135 -13.60 2.76 7.72
C LYS A 135 -12.13 2.38 7.64
N ILE A 136 -11.86 1.35 6.84
CA ILE A 136 -10.53 0.98 6.40
C ILE A 136 -10.45 1.18 4.90
N TYR A 137 -9.45 1.92 4.46
CA TYR A 137 -9.12 2.11 3.05
C TYR A 137 -7.95 1.20 2.71
N VAL A 138 -8.06 0.49 1.62
CA VAL A 138 -7.02 -0.42 1.12
C VAL A 138 -6.52 0.08 -0.21
N GLY A 139 -5.21 0.29 -0.33
CA GLY A 139 -4.54 0.58 -1.60
C GLY A 139 -3.50 -0.49 -1.88
N HIS A 140 -3.42 -0.99 -3.11
CA HIS A 140 -2.43 -2.01 -3.46
C HIS A 140 -1.98 -1.92 -4.91
N VAL A 141 -0.77 -2.42 -5.15
CA VAL A 141 -0.19 -2.68 -6.47
C VAL A 141 0.63 -3.97 -6.35
N GLY A 142 0.39 -4.92 -7.24
CA GLY A 142 1.06 -6.23 -7.24
C GLY A 142 0.18 -7.33 -6.65
N ASP A 143 0.81 -8.37 -6.16
CA ASP A 143 0.22 -9.61 -5.64
C ASP A 143 0.34 -9.79 -4.12
N SER A 144 0.85 -8.79 -3.41
CA SER A 144 0.75 -8.73 -1.94
C SER A 144 -0.71 -8.50 -1.53
N ARG A 145 -1.15 -9.17 -0.46
CA ARG A 145 -2.58 -9.31 -0.14
C ARG A 145 -2.96 -8.75 1.22
N VAL A 146 -4.19 -8.26 1.31
CA VAL A 146 -4.87 -7.93 2.57
C VAL A 146 -6.02 -8.90 2.79
N TYR A 147 -6.06 -9.46 4.00
CA TYR A 147 -7.17 -10.31 4.43
C TYR A 147 -7.89 -9.69 5.61
N ARG A 148 -9.21 -9.79 5.60
CA ARG A 148 -10.07 -9.47 6.74
C ARG A 148 -10.50 -10.75 7.42
N VAL A 149 -10.24 -10.84 8.73
CA VAL A 149 -10.78 -11.89 9.58
C VAL A 149 -11.90 -11.30 10.45
N ARG A 150 -13.09 -11.81 10.34
CA ARG A 150 -14.26 -11.34 11.09
C ARG A 150 -15.22 -12.49 11.32
N GLU A 151 -15.73 -12.63 12.56
CA GLU A 151 -16.77 -13.61 12.92
C GLU A 151 -16.42 -15.05 12.51
N GLY A 152 -15.14 -15.42 12.61
CA GLY A 152 -14.65 -16.74 12.22
C GLY A 152 -14.44 -16.94 10.71
N GLY A 153 -14.78 -15.97 9.88
CA GLY A 153 -14.53 -15.98 8.44
C GLY A 153 -13.26 -15.22 8.04
N ILE A 154 -12.65 -15.63 6.93
CA ILE A 154 -11.54 -14.92 6.29
C ILE A 154 -11.95 -14.51 4.87
N SER A 155 -11.65 -13.27 4.49
CA SER A 155 -11.89 -12.75 3.14
C SER A 155 -10.71 -11.94 2.65
N GLN A 156 -10.27 -12.20 1.41
CA GLN A 156 -9.27 -11.38 0.74
C GLN A 156 -9.92 -10.08 0.27
N LEU A 157 -9.28 -8.96 0.56
CA LEU A 157 -9.77 -7.62 0.19
C LEU A 157 -9.08 -7.05 -1.06
N THR A 158 -7.92 -7.57 -1.39
CA THR A 158 -7.15 -7.19 -2.60
C THR A 158 -7.37 -8.21 -3.70
N ARG A 159 -7.20 -7.77 -4.95
CA ARG A 159 -7.12 -8.65 -6.11
C ARG A 159 -5.70 -8.60 -6.63
N ASP A 160 -5.09 -9.75 -6.85
CA ASP A 160 -3.72 -9.81 -7.35
C ASP A 160 -3.62 -9.20 -8.75
N HIS A 161 -2.62 -8.37 -8.97
CA HIS A 161 -2.27 -7.92 -10.32
C HIS A 161 -1.38 -8.98 -10.96
N SER A 162 -2.01 -9.96 -11.59
CA SER A 162 -1.34 -11.06 -12.26
C SER A 162 -2.03 -11.41 -13.57
N LEU A 163 -1.28 -11.98 -14.50
CA LEU A 163 -1.83 -12.44 -15.77
C LEU A 163 -2.98 -13.45 -15.59
N LEU A 164 -2.90 -14.27 -14.54
CA LEU A 164 -3.97 -15.22 -14.22
C LEU A 164 -5.27 -14.51 -13.85
N GLU A 165 -5.19 -13.49 -12.98
CA GLU A 165 -6.38 -12.75 -12.56
C GLU A 165 -6.99 -11.92 -13.70
N ASP A 166 -6.16 -11.34 -14.56
CA ASP A 166 -6.63 -10.64 -15.77
C ASP A 166 -7.31 -11.61 -16.74
N TYR A 167 -6.76 -12.84 -16.86
CA TYR A 167 -7.36 -13.87 -17.70
C TYR A 167 -8.69 -14.39 -17.15
N LYS A 168 -8.80 -14.56 -15.81
CA LYS A 168 -10.07 -14.92 -15.15
C LYS A 168 -11.17 -13.88 -15.39
N GLU A 169 -10.81 -12.60 -15.39
CA GLU A 169 -11.77 -11.55 -15.70
C GLU A 169 -12.28 -11.63 -17.14
N ALA A 170 -11.38 -11.93 -18.09
CA ALA A 170 -11.73 -12.12 -19.49
C ALA A 170 -12.48 -13.45 -19.75
N LYS A 171 -12.26 -14.46 -18.92
CA LYS A 171 -12.85 -15.80 -19.02
C LYS A 171 -13.41 -16.27 -17.66
N PRO A 172 -14.60 -15.80 -17.27
CA PRO A 172 -15.21 -16.12 -15.98
C PRO A 172 -15.57 -17.60 -15.75
N ASP A 173 -15.62 -18.38 -16.82
CA ASP A 173 -15.91 -19.83 -16.83
C ASP A 173 -14.65 -20.71 -16.79
N MET A 174 -13.50 -20.11 -16.45
CA MET A 174 -12.24 -20.83 -16.30
C MET A 174 -12.37 -21.92 -15.23
N THR A 175 -11.97 -23.15 -15.58
CA THR A 175 -12.02 -24.28 -14.67
C THR A 175 -10.82 -24.27 -13.69
N GLU A 176 -10.95 -24.95 -12.54
CA GLU A 176 -9.83 -25.10 -11.60
C GLU A 176 -8.62 -25.82 -12.21
N GLU A 177 -8.84 -26.68 -13.21
CA GLU A 177 -7.78 -27.37 -13.93
C GLU A 177 -7.01 -26.44 -14.85
N GLU A 178 -7.72 -25.58 -15.59
CA GLU A 178 -7.13 -24.54 -16.43
C GLU A 178 -6.34 -23.54 -15.57
N GLU A 179 -6.88 -23.17 -14.39
CA GLU A 179 -6.18 -22.31 -13.44
C GLU A 179 -4.88 -22.98 -12.91
N ARG A 180 -4.94 -24.24 -12.55
CA ARG A 180 -3.76 -24.99 -12.08
C ARG A 180 -2.66 -25.07 -13.15
N ASN A 181 -3.04 -25.19 -14.41
CA ASN A 181 -2.13 -25.36 -15.52
C ASN A 181 -1.81 -24.04 -16.25
N PHE A 182 -2.30 -22.88 -15.75
CA PHE A 182 -2.05 -21.60 -16.36
C PHE A 182 -0.56 -21.24 -16.38
N PRO A 183 0.04 -20.94 -17.55
CA PRO A 183 1.44 -20.55 -17.62
C PRO A 183 1.65 -19.19 -16.96
N HIS A 184 2.79 -19.00 -16.32
CA HIS A 184 3.17 -17.72 -15.70
C HIS A 184 2.20 -17.21 -14.61
N LYS A 185 1.76 -18.07 -13.72
CA LYS A 185 0.86 -17.72 -12.60
C LYS A 185 1.36 -16.57 -11.71
N ASN A 186 2.68 -16.41 -11.65
CA ASN A 186 3.37 -15.49 -10.74
C ASN A 186 3.99 -14.29 -11.51
N VAL A 187 3.41 -13.91 -12.62
CA VAL A 187 3.85 -12.76 -13.44
C VAL A 187 2.69 -11.80 -13.62
#